data_687100d944070dca013f9b3cb7aec8f3
#
_entry.id   687100d944070dca013f9b3cb7aec8f3
#
_cell.length_a   1.000
_cell.length_b   1.000
_cell.length_c   1.000
_cell.angle_alpha   90.00
_cell.angle_beta   90.00
_cell.angle_gamma   90.00
#
_symmetry.space_group_name_H-M   'P 1'
#
loop_
_entity.id
_entity.type
_entity.pdbx_description
1 polymer ?
#
loop_
_entity_poly.entity_id
_entity_poly.type
_entity_poly.pdbx_seq_one_letter_code
_entity_poly.pdbx_strand_id
1 'polypeptide(L)'
;MAVLETHIFKAHNNIYIEQPEENYRTREIRTEMVFPDCVNENTGMLVLIPGYGGNIDSHVFRKMREVFAEQYNFITVQCDYFGNRFMDSNEPEEMRLIADMKNIIDAEICYRMNGFESEDEFNDMGLMQALDIVSATICAIYEIINKGYVFNTNRIVLFGTSHGSYLAHLANVICPTLYTGLLDVSSYIVPYYLTHYRNLTIKTDKITWTTIYEYLIMKEENYRYNDNLYNLSFLYQNIKNKPRLFTDQP
;
A
#
# COMPACT_ATOMS: atom_id res chain seq x y z
N MET A 1 -7.78 -11.71 24.71
CA MET A 1 -6.48 -11.64 23.96
C MET A 1 -6.82 -11.69 22.48
N ALA A 2 -6.40 -10.70 21.71
CA ALA A 2 -6.71 -10.63 20.28
C ALA A 2 -6.24 -11.89 19.53
N VAL A 3 -7.00 -12.35 18.55
CA VAL A 3 -6.74 -13.56 17.77
C VAL A 3 -6.26 -13.18 16.38
N LEU A 4 -5.06 -13.63 16.02
CA LEU A 4 -4.49 -13.45 14.68
C LEU A 4 -4.92 -14.63 13.80
N GLU A 5 -5.41 -14.32 12.60
CA GLU A 5 -5.67 -15.28 11.54
C GLU A 5 -4.99 -14.85 10.24
N THR A 6 -4.43 -15.82 9.53
CA THR A 6 -3.84 -15.60 8.21
C THR A 6 -4.74 -16.24 7.16
N HIS A 7 -5.09 -15.48 6.16
CA HIS A 7 -5.91 -15.90 5.03
C HIS A 7 -5.14 -15.71 3.72
N ILE A 8 -5.44 -16.57 2.74
CA ILE A 8 -4.99 -16.43 1.36
C ILE A 8 -6.22 -16.19 0.51
N PHE A 9 -6.38 -14.96 0.04
CA PHE A 9 -7.50 -14.58 -0.80
C PHE A 9 -7.10 -14.61 -2.27
N LYS A 10 -8.07 -14.93 -3.13
CA LYS A 10 -7.88 -14.79 -4.57
C LYS A 10 -7.94 -13.33 -4.97
N ALA A 11 -6.94 -12.87 -5.70
CA ALA A 11 -6.86 -11.53 -6.24
C ALA A 11 -7.36 -11.48 -7.70
N HIS A 12 -7.67 -10.27 -8.16
CA HIS A 12 -7.89 -10.03 -9.58
C HIS A 12 -6.57 -10.21 -10.37
N ASN A 13 -6.69 -10.43 -11.68
CA ASN A 13 -5.53 -10.56 -12.57
C ASN A 13 -4.77 -9.23 -12.70
N ASN A 14 -3.55 -9.30 -13.22
CA ASN A 14 -2.78 -8.12 -13.57
C ASN A 14 -3.50 -7.35 -14.70
N ILE A 15 -3.96 -6.12 -14.39
CA ILE A 15 -4.71 -5.27 -15.32
C ILE A 15 -3.87 -4.71 -16.47
N TYR A 16 -2.57 -4.82 -16.39
CA TYR A 16 -1.63 -4.29 -17.38
C TYR A 16 -1.29 -5.31 -18.47
N ILE A 17 -1.65 -6.58 -18.27
CA ILE A 17 -1.33 -7.67 -19.19
C ILE A 17 -2.62 -8.22 -19.78
N GLU A 18 -2.72 -8.25 -21.12
CA GLU A 18 -3.76 -9.00 -21.81
C GLU A 18 -3.44 -10.50 -21.67
N GLN A 19 -4.13 -11.18 -20.76
CA GLN A 19 -4.01 -12.64 -20.64
C GLN A 19 -5.06 -13.32 -21.50
N PRO A 20 -4.69 -14.30 -22.35
CA PRO A 20 -5.66 -15.17 -23.00
C PRO A 20 -6.50 -15.88 -21.93
N GLU A 21 -7.80 -16.05 -22.20
CA GLU A 21 -8.77 -16.69 -21.28
C GLU A 21 -8.29 -18.06 -20.75
N GLU A 22 -7.48 -18.77 -21.53
CA GLU A 22 -6.94 -20.10 -21.20
C GLU A 22 -5.84 -20.07 -20.12
N ASN A 23 -5.26 -18.90 -19.81
CA ASN A 23 -4.13 -18.73 -18.89
C ASN A 23 -4.43 -17.86 -17.67
N TYR A 24 -5.70 -17.78 -17.27
CA TYR A 24 -6.08 -17.05 -16.06
C TYR A 24 -5.38 -17.63 -14.82
N ARG A 25 -4.22 -17.10 -14.50
CA ARG A 25 -3.57 -17.35 -13.21
C ARG A 25 -4.24 -16.47 -12.18
N THR A 26 -5.03 -17.05 -11.31
CA THR A 26 -5.55 -16.34 -10.13
C THR A 26 -4.36 -16.01 -9.24
N ARG A 27 -4.09 -14.72 -9.06
CA ARG A 27 -3.16 -14.26 -8.04
C ARG A 27 -3.73 -14.52 -6.65
N GLU A 28 -2.85 -14.63 -5.68
CA GLU A 28 -3.20 -14.79 -4.28
C GLU A 28 -2.67 -13.60 -3.47
N ILE A 29 -3.47 -13.17 -2.50
CA ILE A 29 -3.12 -12.10 -1.57
C ILE A 29 -3.08 -12.70 -0.16
N ARG A 30 -1.90 -12.73 0.45
CA ARG A 30 -1.77 -13.04 1.87
C ARG A 30 -2.35 -11.87 2.67
N THR A 31 -3.27 -12.18 3.57
CA THR A 31 -3.96 -11.20 4.40
C THR A 31 -3.94 -11.65 5.84
N GLU A 32 -3.56 -10.78 6.76
CA GLU A 32 -3.66 -11.01 8.19
C GLU A 32 -4.82 -10.22 8.78
N MET A 33 -5.62 -10.91 9.58
CA MET A 33 -6.74 -10.36 10.31
C MET A 33 -6.51 -10.56 11.80
N VAL A 34 -6.69 -9.50 12.61
CA VAL A 34 -6.65 -9.62 14.06
C VAL A 34 -8.01 -9.23 14.61
N PHE A 35 -8.60 -10.16 15.34
CA PHE A 35 -9.91 -10.01 15.95
C PHE A 35 -9.77 -9.58 17.41
N PRO A 36 -10.58 -8.61 17.90
CA PRO A 36 -10.66 -8.31 19.33
C PRO A 36 -11.24 -9.51 20.10
N ASP A 37 -11.05 -9.55 21.41
CA ASP A 37 -11.60 -10.60 22.29
C ASP A 37 -13.11 -10.82 22.10
N CYS A 38 -13.84 -9.78 21.82
CA CYS A 38 -15.29 -9.81 21.62
C CYS A 38 -15.66 -9.01 20.38
N VAL A 39 -16.12 -9.69 19.34
CA VAL A 39 -16.70 -9.04 18.15
C VAL A 39 -18.20 -8.84 18.39
N ASN A 40 -18.67 -7.62 18.18
CA ASN A 40 -20.08 -7.23 18.36
C ASN A 40 -20.48 -6.12 17.36
N GLU A 41 -21.73 -5.67 17.42
CA GLU A 41 -22.31 -4.67 16.53
C GLU A 41 -21.60 -3.29 16.57
N ASN A 42 -20.76 -3.02 17.55
CA ASN A 42 -19.94 -1.80 17.64
C ASN A 42 -18.52 -2.01 17.12
N THR A 43 -18.11 -3.25 16.88
CA THR A 43 -16.78 -3.55 16.36
C THR A 43 -16.64 -3.04 14.93
N GLY A 44 -15.66 -2.17 14.67
CA GLY A 44 -15.35 -1.69 13.31
C GLY A 44 -14.33 -2.58 12.59
N MET A 45 -13.99 -2.19 11.38
CA MET A 45 -12.87 -2.75 10.62
C MET A 45 -11.84 -1.65 10.34
N LEU A 46 -10.57 -1.93 10.58
CA LEU A 46 -9.46 -1.04 10.26
C LEU A 46 -8.50 -1.72 9.28
N VAL A 47 -8.40 -1.18 8.09
CA VAL A 47 -7.48 -1.67 7.06
C VAL A 47 -6.17 -0.89 7.16
N LEU A 48 -5.09 -1.57 7.55
CA LEU A 48 -3.76 -1.01 7.71
C LEU A 48 -2.96 -1.13 6.42
N ILE A 49 -2.44 -0.02 5.93
CA ILE A 49 -1.72 0.04 4.65
C ILE A 49 -0.34 0.63 4.91
N PRO A 50 0.71 -0.19 4.86
CA PRO A 50 2.07 0.27 5.11
C PRO A 50 2.58 1.18 3.99
N GLY A 51 3.49 2.08 4.33
CA GLY A 51 4.26 2.86 3.37
C GLY A 51 5.29 2.02 2.63
N TYR A 52 6.04 2.68 1.77
CA TYR A 52 7.15 2.06 1.03
C TYR A 52 8.14 1.42 2.00
N GLY A 53 8.49 0.16 1.76
CA GLY A 53 9.36 -0.63 2.63
C GLY A 53 8.67 -1.29 3.84
N GLY A 54 7.40 -0.98 4.07
CA GLY A 54 6.62 -1.67 5.10
C GLY A 54 5.91 -2.90 4.55
N ASN A 55 5.81 -3.95 5.35
CA ASN A 55 5.14 -5.20 4.98
C ASN A 55 4.31 -5.76 6.14
N ILE A 56 3.58 -6.83 5.87
CA ILE A 56 2.70 -7.50 6.82
C ILE A 56 3.47 -8.06 8.04
N ASP A 57 4.75 -8.41 7.85
CA ASP A 57 5.61 -9.00 8.88
C ASP A 57 6.34 -7.96 9.73
N SER A 58 6.26 -6.66 9.39
CA SER A 58 6.96 -5.62 10.14
C SER A 58 6.45 -5.52 11.58
N HIS A 59 7.38 -5.40 12.54
CA HIS A 59 7.04 -5.34 13.96
C HIS A 59 6.09 -4.21 14.32
N VAL A 60 6.22 -3.06 13.67
CA VAL A 60 5.36 -1.90 13.91
C VAL A 60 3.92 -2.22 13.53
N PHE A 61 3.70 -2.77 12.33
CA PHE A 61 2.35 -3.09 11.87
C PHE A 61 1.73 -4.26 12.63
N ARG A 62 2.52 -5.27 13.01
CA ARG A 62 2.04 -6.33 13.91
C ARG A 62 1.51 -5.76 15.21
N LYS A 63 2.29 -4.86 15.84
CA LYS A 63 1.87 -4.22 17.09
C LYS A 63 0.66 -3.33 16.90
N MET A 64 0.58 -2.59 15.79
CA MET A 64 -0.59 -1.78 15.47
C MET A 64 -1.85 -2.63 15.33
N ARG A 65 -1.80 -3.76 14.59
CA ARG A 65 -2.94 -4.68 14.46
C ARG A 65 -3.47 -5.12 15.81
N GLU A 66 -2.58 -5.57 16.71
CA GLU A 66 -2.96 -6.00 18.06
C GLU A 66 -3.58 -4.86 18.88
N VAL A 67 -2.92 -3.70 18.92
CA VAL A 67 -3.36 -2.56 19.73
C VAL A 67 -4.70 -2.03 19.24
N PHE A 68 -4.89 -1.89 17.94
CA PHE A 68 -6.16 -1.40 17.41
C PHE A 68 -7.30 -2.41 17.62
N ALA A 69 -7.01 -3.70 17.57
CA ALA A 69 -8.00 -4.73 17.90
C ALA A 69 -8.37 -4.68 19.39
N GLU A 70 -7.40 -4.72 20.28
CA GLU A 70 -7.66 -4.83 21.73
C GLU A 70 -8.20 -3.55 22.36
N GLN A 71 -7.66 -2.39 21.99
CA GLN A 71 -7.97 -1.13 22.68
C GLN A 71 -9.04 -0.30 22.01
N TYR A 72 -9.24 -0.47 20.70
CA TYR A 72 -10.16 0.38 19.94
C TYR A 72 -11.32 -0.39 19.29
N ASN A 73 -11.46 -1.67 19.63
CA ASN A 73 -12.55 -2.53 19.13
C ASN A 73 -12.66 -2.51 17.60
N PHE A 74 -11.53 -2.82 16.92
CA PHE A 74 -11.50 -3.02 15.48
C PHE A 74 -11.11 -4.46 15.15
N ILE A 75 -11.72 -5.03 14.13
CA ILE A 75 -11.09 -6.11 13.39
C ILE A 75 -10.06 -5.43 12.47
N THR A 76 -8.78 -5.72 12.68
CA THR A 76 -7.73 -5.14 11.84
C THR A 76 -7.40 -6.06 10.67
N VAL A 77 -7.20 -5.48 9.49
CA VAL A 77 -6.91 -6.18 8.23
C VAL A 77 -5.67 -5.57 7.61
N GLN A 78 -4.75 -6.40 7.19
CA GLN A 78 -3.57 -5.97 6.42
C GLN A 78 -3.23 -7.04 5.39
N CYS A 79 -2.91 -6.63 4.17
CA CYS A 79 -2.53 -7.55 3.10
C CYS A 79 -1.16 -7.21 2.51
N ASP A 80 -0.53 -8.23 1.90
CA ASP A 80 0.60 -8.05 1.00
C ASP A 80 0.03 -7.72 -0.39
N TYR A 81 0.03 -6.44 -0.73
CA TYR A 81 -0.50 -5.97 -2.00
C TYR A 81 0.51 -6.14 -3.15
N PHE A 82 0.06 -6.03 -4.38
CA PHE A 82 0.83 -6.20 -5.60
C PHE A 82 2.17 -5.45 -5.57
N GLY A 83 3.24 -6.13 -5.92
CA GLY A 83 4.57 -5.52 -5.98
C GLY A 83 5.16 -5.11 -4.62
N ASN A 84 4.52 -5.47 -3.48
CA ASN A 84 5.01 -5.13 -2.15
C ASN A 84 6.46 -5.60 -1.93
N ARG A 85 6.82 -6.80 -2.39
CA ARG A 85 8.17 -7.36 -2.27
C ARG A 85 9.26 -6.52 -2.94
N PHE A 86 8.92 -5.71 -3.95
CA PHE A 86 9.86 -4.81 -4.63
C PHE A 86 10.02 -3.47 -3.93
N MET A 87 9.23 -3.25 -2.90
CA MET A 87 9.31 -2.10 -2.02
C MET A 87 9.93 -2.45 -0.67
N ASP A 88 10.21 -3.73 -0.43
CA ASP A 88 10.85 -4.15 0.82
C ASP A 88 12.23 -3.52 0.88
N SER A 89 12.44 -2.76 1.94
CA SER A 89 13.69 -2.06 2.23
C SER A 89 14.75 -3.00 2.82
N ASN A 90 14.89 -4.19 2.29
CA ASN A 90 16.14 -4.90 2.41
C ASN A 90 17.18 -4.01 1.74
N GLU A 91 17.67 -3.03 2.55
CA GLU A 91 18.74 -2.15 2.11
C GLU A 91 19.79 -3.04 1.47
N PRO A 92 20.08 -2.85 0.18
CA PRO A 92 21.15 -3.60 -0.45
C PRO A 92 22.39 -3.48 0.45
N GLU A 93 23.15 -4.54 0.55
CA GLU A 93 24.40 -4.57 1.33
C GLU A 93 25.29 -3.35 1.04
N GLU A 94 25.16 -2.80 -0.16
CA GLU A 94 25.72 -1.55 -0.65
C GLU A 94 25.26 -0.30 0.13
N MET A 95 24.01 -0.21 0.58
CA MET A 95 23.52 0.90 1.40
C MET A 95 24.11 0.85 2.82
N ARG A 96 24.36 -0.34 3.35
CA ARG A 96 25.11 -0.51 4.61
C ARG A 96 26.57 -0.06 4.47
N LEU A 97 27.23 -0.46 3.37
CA LEU A 97 28.58 0.00 3.04
C LEU A 97 28.68 1.51 2.95
N ILE A 98 27.67 2.18 2.39
CA ILE A 98 27.64 3.63 2.26
C ILE A 98 27.38 4.31 3.60
N ALA A 99 26.54 3.75 4.46
CA ALA A 99 26.35 4.25 5.83
C ALA A 99 27.64 4.16 6.66
N ASP A 100 28.47 3.17 6.40
CA ASP A 100 29.79 3.01 7.04
C ASP A 100 30.85 3.94 6.45
N MET A 101 30.62 4.50 5.25
CA MET A 101 31.50 5.49 4.60
C MET A 101 31.38 6.91 5.18
N LYS A 102 30.99 7.07 6.43
CA LYS A 102 30.82 8.39 7.10
C LYS A 102 32.04 9.32 7.06
N ASN A 103 33.18 8.82 6.62
CA ASN A 103 34.45 9.58 6.56
C ASN A 103 34.85 10.01 5.14
N ILE A 104 34.04 9.72 4.11
CA ILE A 104 34.32 10.14 2.73
C ILE A 104 33.87 11.58 2.56
N ILE A 105 34.80 12.44 2.16
CA ILE A 105 34.56 13.84 1.83
C ILE A 105 34.39 13.96 0.32
N ASP A 106 33.36 14.70 -0.13
CA ASP A 106 33.09 15.01 -1.54
C ASP A 106 32.80 13.78 -2.44
N ALA A 107 31.97 12.85 -1.95
CA ALA A 107 31.53 11.71 -2.78
C ALA A 107 30.26 12.03 -3.57
N GLU A 108 30.28 11.68 -4.84
CA GLU A 108 29.07 11.61 -5.68
C GLU A 108 28.67 10.13 -5.85
N ILE A 109 27.47 9.78 -5.40
CA ILE A 109 27.00 8.41 -5.42
C ILE A 109 25.75 8.35 -6.30
N CYS A 110 25.77 7.51 -7.33
CA CYS A 110 24.63 7.23 -8.18
C CYS A 110 24.18 5.80 -7.94
N TYR A 111 22.98 5.62 -7.42
CA TYR A 111 22.37 4.34 -7.15
C TYR A 111 21.19 4.11 -8.12
N ARG A 112 21.17 2.97 -8.78
CA ARG A 112 20.05 2.56 -9.63
C ARG A 112 19.21 1.52 -8.90
N MET A 113 17.96 1.86 -8.63
CA MET A 113 16.96 0.90 -8.15
C MET A 113 16.30 0.24 -9.36
N ASN A 114 16.92 -0.82 -9.85
CA ASN A 114 16.28 -1.75 -10.77
C ASN A 114 15.77 -2.92 -9.91
N GLY A 115 14.49 -2.90 -9.61
CA GLY A 115 13.86 -4.08 -9.00
C GLY A 115 14.00 -5.28 -9.95
N PHE A 116 14.10 -6.48 -9.38
CA PHE A 116 13.98 -7.73 -10.14
C PHE A 116 12.50 -7.95 -10.54
N GLU A 117 11.90 -6.92 -11.08
CA GLU A 117 10.50 -6.93 -11.49
C GLU A 117 10.34 -7.83 -12.73
N SER A 118 9.20 -8.49 -12.80
CA SER A 118 8.76 -9.28 -13.95
C SER A 118 7.44 -8.76 -14.46
N GLU A 119 7.06 -9.14 -15.70
CA GLU A 119 5.75 -8.77 -16.25
C GLU A 119 4.59 -9.29 -15.40
N ASP A 120 4.76 -10.41 -14.73
CA ASP A 120 3.73 -11.00 -13.86
C ASP A 120 3.56 -10.22 -12.54
N GLU A 121 4.64 -9.61 -12.04
CA GLU A 121 4.64 -8.88 -10.78
C GLU A 121 5.70 -7.78 -10.74
N PHE A 122 5.27 -6.57 -10.52
CA PHE A 122 6.11 -5.37 -10.45
C PHE A 122 5.47 -4.31 -9.55
N ASN A 123 6.21 -3.28 -9.20
CA ASN A 123 5.66 -2.15 -8.46
C ASN A 123 4.94 -1.18 -9.42
N ASP A 124 3.62 -1.24 -9.47
CA ASP A 124 2.80 -0.37 -10.31
C ASP A 124 2.54 1.02 -9.71
N MET A 125 3.06 1.26 -8.53
CA MET A 125 2.93 2.54 -7.81
C MET A 125 1.49 2.97 -7.52
N GLY A 126 0.51 2.09 -7.63
CA GLY A 126 -0.83 2.53 -7.29
C GLY A 126 -2.00 1.62 -7.58
N LEU A 127 -2.44 1.49 -8.85
CA LEU A 127 -3.77 0.93 -9.15
C LEU A 127 -3.93 -0.53 -8.75
N MET A 128 -2.99 -1.39 -9.12
CA MET A 128 -3.02 -2.80 -8.73
C MET A 128 -2.95 -2.97 -7.22
N GLN A 129 -2.08 -2.18 -6.58
CA GLN A 129 -1.92 -2.17 -5.13
C GLN A 129 -3.22 -1.77 -4.44
N ALA A 130 -3.87 -0.73 -4.93
CA ALA A 130 -5.15 -0.27 -4.38
C ALA A 130 -6.30 -1.26 -4.63
N LEU A 131 -6.33 -1.91 -5.79
CA LEU A 131 -7.29 -2.97 -6.09
C LEU A 131 -7.12 -4.18 -5.15
N ASP A 132 -5.90 -4.55 -4.81
CA ASP A 132 -5.63 -5.61 -3.85
C ASP A 132 -6.14 -5.25 -2.45
N ILE A 133 -5.96 -4.00 -2.03
CA ILE A 133 -6.49 -3.50 -0.75
C ILE A 133 -8.02 -3.58 -0.73
N VAL A 134 -8.69 -3.16 -1.80
CA VAL A 134 -10.15 -3.26 -1.93
C VAL A 134 -10.59 -4.74 -1.89
N SER A 135 -9.91 -5.60 -2.64
CA SER A 135 -10.21 -7.04 -2.70
C SER A 135 -10.03 -7.70 -1.33
N ALA A 136 -8.91 -7.44 -0.66
CA ALA A 136 -8.66 -7.96 0.69
C ALA A 136 -9.70 -7.47 1.70
N THR A 137 -10.14 -6.20 1.60
CA THR A 137 -11.20 -5.66 2.46
C THR A 137 -12.52 -6.40 2.24
N ILE A 138 -12.94 -6.59 0.98
CA ILE A 138 -14.18 -7.29 0.65
C ILE A 138 -14.13 -8.75 1.09
N CYS A 139 -13.02 -9.45 0.84
CA CYS A 139 -12.82 -10.82 1.28
C CYS A 139 -12.84 -10.93 2.81
N ALA A 140 -12.22 -9.98 3.52
CA ALA A 140 -12.27 -9.94 4.98
C ALA A 140 -13.70 -9.77 5.52
N ILE A 141 -14.49 -8.89 4.91
CA ILE A 141 -15.92 -8.73 5.25
C ILE A 141 -16.67 -10.06 5.07
N TYR A 142 -16.44 -10.73 3.95
CA TYR A 142 -17.06 -12.02 3.65
C TYR A 142 -16.68 -13.09 4.69
N GLU A 143 -15.39 -13.17 5.08
CA GLU A 143 -14.93 -14.10 6.11
C GLU A 143 -15.55 -13.82 7.49
N ILE A 144 -15.67 -12.55 7.88
CA ILE A 144 -16.32 -12.15 9.14
C ILE A 144 -17.77 -12.62 9.17
N ILE A 145 -18.51 -12.40 8.06
CA ILE A 145 -19.91 -12.80 7.94
C ILE A 145 -20.05 -14.33 7.94
N ASN A 146 -19.19 -15.05 7.23
CA ASN A 146 -19.19 -16.52 7.19
C ASN A 146 -18.93 -17.16 8.55
N LYS A 147 -18.14 -16.50 9.40
CA LYS A 147 -17.92 -16.92 10.79
C LYS A 147 -19.12 -16.64 11.71
N GLY A 148 -20.16 -15.99 11.18
CA GLY A 148 -21.34 -15.61 11.95
C GLY A 148 -21.16 -14.40 12.84
N TYR A 149 -20.08 -13.63 12.66
CA TYR A 149 -19.89 -12.39 13.40
C TYR A 149 -20.75 -11.27 12.83
N VAL A 150 -21.30 -10.48 13.75
CA VAL A 150 -21.97 -9.21 13.44
C VAL A 150 -20.98 -8.10 13.81
N PHE A 151 -20.70 -7.20 12.88
CA PHE A 151 -19.84 -6.06 13.11
C PHE A 151 -20.41 -4.79 12.46
N ASN A 152 -19.87 -3.63 12.79
CA ASN A 152 -20.35 -2.34 12.30
C ASN A 152 -19.80 -2.03 10.91
N THR A 153 -20.56 -2.32 9.87
CA THR A 153 -20.20 -2.00 8.47
C THR A 153 -20.16 -0.50 8.15
N ASN A 154 -20.74 0.34 9.01
CA ASN A 154 -20.61 1.80 8.93
C ASN A 154 -19.35 2.34 9.62
N ARG A 155 -18.43 1.44 10.01
CA ARG A 155 -17.17 1.77 10.67
C ARG A 155 -16.03 0.99 10.03
N ILE A 156 -15.89 1.11 8.71
CA ILE A 156 -14.78 0.56 7.94
C ILE A 156 -13.82 1.70 7.59
N VAL A 157 -12.62 1.68 8.15
CA VAL A 157 -11.67 2.78 8.09
C VAL A 157 -10.36 2.31 7.44
N LEU A 158 -9.84 3.13 6.53
CA LEU A 158 -8.48 2.97 6.00
C LEU A 158 -7.50 3.74 6.89
N PHE A 159 -6.36 3.14 7.18
CA PHE A 159 -5.23 3.79 7.82
C PHE A 159 -3.99 3.58 6.97
N GLY A 160 -3.48 4.64 6.38
CA GLY A 160 -2.30 4.60 5.54
C GLY A 160 -1.15 5.45 6.09
N THR A 161 0.08 5.04 5.80
CA THR A 161 1.30 5.80 6.10
C THR A 161 2.10 6.01 4.84
N SER A 162 2.51 7.26 4.52
CA SER A 162 3.32 7.60 3.35
C SER A 162 2.71 7.06 2.05
N HIS A 163 3.39 6.18 1.32
CA HIS A 163 2.85 5.49 0.14
C HIS A 163 1.54 4.75 0.44
N GLY A 164 1.42 4.14 1.62
CA GLY A 164 0.18 3.49 2.04
C GLY A 164 -0.99 4.46 2.21
N SER A 165 -0.74 5.72 2.60
CA SER A 165 -1.77 6.76 2.61
C SER A 165 -2.25 7.09 1.20
N TYR A 166 -1.34 7.19 0.25
CA TYR A 166 -1.68 7.37 -1.16
C TYR A 166 -2.53 6.21 -1.68
N LEU A 167 -2.17 4.97 -1.35
CA LEU A 167 -2.95 3.78 -1.71
C LEU A 167 -4.33 3.77 -1.05
N ALA A 168 -4.45 4.25 0.20
CA ALA A 168 -5.73 4.40 0.87
C ALA A 168 -6.65 5.36 0.11
N HIS A 169 -6.13 6.47 -0.38
CA HIS A 169 -6.88 7.38 -1.23
C HIS A 169 -7.31 6.72 -2.55
N LEU A 170 -6.43 5.98 -3.22
CA LEU A 170 -6.79 5.26 -4.44
C LEU A 170 -7.86 4.18 -4.19
N ALA A 171 -7.72 3.38 -3.13
CA ALA A 171 -8.71 2.38 -2.75
C ALA A 171 -10.08 3.00 -2.50
N ASN A 172 -10.11 4.15 -1.83
CA ASN A 172 -11.34 4.90 -1.63
C ASN A 172 -11.91 5.49 -2.93
N VAL A 173 -11.07 5.88 -3.88
CA VAL A 173 -11.51 6.32 -5.22
C VAL A 173 -12.15 5.17 -5.99
N ILE A 174 -11.53 3.99 -5.93
CA ILE A 174 -12.01 2.77 -6.62
C ILE A 174 -13.34 2.31 -6.03
N CYS A 175 -13.49 2.33 -4.69
CA CYS A 175 -14.70 1.88 -4.01
C CYS A 175 -15.18 2.89 -2.95
N PRO A 176 -15.75 4.04 -3.38
CA PRO A 176 -16.02 5.20 -2.49
C PRO A 176 -17.13 4.96 -1.46
N THR A 177 -17.91 3.90 -1.60
CA THR A 177 -18.98 3.53 -0.66
C THR A 177 -18.57 2.47 0.36
N LEU A 178 -17.42 1.86 0.18
CA LEU A 178 -16.94 0.79 1.06
C LEU A 178 -16.40 1.33 2.37
N TYR A 179 -15.72 2.47 2.32
CA TYR A 179 -15.02 3.04 3.46
C TYR A 179 -15.76 4.24 4.04
N THR A 180 -15.85 4.30 5.36
CA THR A 180 -16.52 5.38 6.07
C THR A 180 -15.57 6.44 6.58
N GLY A 181 -14.27 6.16 6.60
CA GLY A 181 -13.22 7.08 7.00
C GLY A 181 -11.87 6.68 6.43
N LEU A 182 -10.96 7.66 6.39
CA LEU A 182 -9.58 7.48 5.97
C LEU A 182 -8.68 8.29 6.91
N LEU A 183 -7.70 7.63 7.51
CA LEU A 183 -6.65 8.24 8.30
C LEU A 183 -5.39 8.30 7.44
N ASP A 184 -5.01 9.51 7.08
CA ASP A 184 -3.87 9.81 6.23
C ASP A 184 -2.68 10.27 7.06
N VAL A 185 -1.58 9.55 6.96
CA VAL A 185 -0.31 9.93 7.59
C VAL A 185 0.73 10.16 6.50
N SER A 186 0.83 11.41 6.06
CA SER A 186 1.85 11.88 5.11
C SER A 186 1.72 11.33 3.68
N SER A 187 0.51 11.36 3.12
CA SER A 187 0.28 11.07 1.70
C SER A 187 0.93 12.11 0.79
N TYR A 188 1.17 11.73 -0.44
CA TYR A 188 1.44 12.65 -1.54
C TYR A 188 0.27 12.65 -2.53
N ILE A 189 0.15 13.73 -3.29
CA ILE A 189 -0.94 13.89 -4.30
C ILE A 189 -0.63 13.10 -5.56
N VAL A 190 0.64 13.04 -5.93
CA VAL A 190 1.16 12.26 -7.05
C VAL A 190 2.43 11.57 -6.58
N PRO A 191 2.66 10.30 -6.91
CA PRO A 191 3.88 9.62 -6.53
C PRO A 191 5.12 10.40 -6.96
N TYR A 192 5.96 10.76 -5.99
CA TYR A 192 7.11 11.64 -6.20
C TYR A 192 8.03 11.13 -7.31
N TYR A 193 8.30 9.83 -7.34
CA TYR A 193 9.17 9.21 -8.33
C TYR A 193 8.59 9.22 -9.75
N LEU A 194 7.29 9.42 -9.91
CA LEU A 194 6.66 9.59 -11.21
C LEU A 194 6.81 11.04 -11.73
N THR A 195 6.91 12.03 -10.83
CA THR A 195 6.95 13.47 -11.18
C THR A 195 8.34 14.01 -11.40
N HIS A 196 9.39 13.39 -10.84
CA HIS A 196 10.76 13.91 -10.85
C HIS A 196 11.68 13.16 -11.82
N TYR A 197 11.17 12.80 -13.00
CA TYR A 197 11.92 12.07 -14.03
C TYR A 197 12.66 10.85 -13.47
N ARG A 198 12.08 10.23 -12.42
CA ARG A 198 12.61 9.01 -11.79
C ARG A 198 13.94 9.19 -11.06
N ASN A 199 14.32 10.43 -10.80
CA ASN A 199 15.57 10.74 -10.10
C ASN A 199 15.27 11.45 -8.79
N LEU A 200 15.82 10.93 -7.70
CA LEU A 200 15.86 11.58 -6.41
C LEU A 200 17.31 11.94 -6.10
N THR A 201 17.61 13.23 -6.00
CA THR A 201 18.95 13.69 -5.62
C THR A 201 18.89 14.36 -4.25
N ILE A 202 19.66 13.84 -3.30
CA ILE A 202 19.84 14.40 -1.97
C ILE A 202 21.26 14.93 -1.89
N LYS A 203 21.41 16.21 -1.51
CA LYS A 203 22.70 16.84 -1.31
C LYS A 203 22.89 17.16 0.15
N THR A 204 24.02 16.76 0.69
CA THR A 204 24.54 17.19 1.98
C THR A 204 25.85 17.95 1.78
N ASP A 205 26.41 18.51 2.83
CA ASP A 205 27.70 19.22 2.75
C ASP A 205 28.88 18.34 2.30
N LYS A 206 28.69 17.01 2.30
CA LYS A 206 29.74 16.02 2.03
C LYS A 206 29.41 15.04 0.91
N ILE A 207 28.13 14.79 0.63
CA ILE A 207 27.72 13.73 -0.27
C ILE A 207 26.58 14.23 -1.16
N THR A 208 26.70 14.01 -2.46
CA THR A 208 25.59 14.08 -3.39
C THR A 208 25.13 12.65 -3.69
N TRP A 209 23.91 12.32 -3.30
CA TRP A 209 23.29 11.02 -3.53
C TRP A 209 22.21 11.17 -4.58
N THR A 210 22.31 10.40 -5.66
CA THR A 210 21.27 10.32 -6.70
C THR A 210 20.73 8.90 -6.78
N THR A 211 19.44 8.72 -6.53
CA THR A 211 18.72 7.47 -6.77
C THR A 211 17.96 7.58 -8.09
N ILE A 212 18.18 6.63 -8.97
CA ILE A 212 17.45 6.49 -10.23
C ILE A 212 16.51 5.29 -10.08
N TYR A 213 15.20 5.53 -10.25
CA TYR A 213 14.20 4.47 -10.17
C TYR A 213 13.91 3.90 -11.56
N GLU A 214 14.11 2.60 -11.74
CA GLU A 214 13.92 1.89 -13.02
C GLU A 214 12.81 0.84 -12.89
N TYR A 215 11.59 1.27 -12.55
CA TYR A 215 10.43 0.39 -12.45
C TYR A 215 9.85 0.05 -13.83
N LEU A 216 9.28 -1.16 -13.98
CA LEU A 216 8.67 -1.60 -15.24
C LEU A 216 7.52 -0.70 -15.68
N ILE A 217 6.66 -0.27 -14.76
CA ILE A 217 5.53 0.64 -15.06
C ILE A 217 5.95 1.93 -15.76
N MET A 218 7.23 2.29 -15.66
CA MET A 218 7.77 3.52 -16.23
C MET A 218 8.31 3.35 -17.65
N LYS A 219 8.30 2.15 -18.19
CA LYS A 219 8.67 1.87 -19.58
C LYS A 219 7.43 2.09 -20.44
N GLU A 220 7.28 3.32 -20.97
CA GLU A 220 6.09 3.81 -21.69
C GLU A 220 5.61 2.89 -22.82
N GLU A 221 6.49 2.12 -23.41
CA GLU A 221 6.17 1.24 -24.54
C GLU A 221 5.29 0.04 -24.15
N ASN A 222 5.33 -0.40 -22.90
CA ASN A 222 4.68 -1.64 -22.46
C ASN A 222 3.43 -1.40 -21.61
N TYR A 223 3.31 -0.24 -20.94
CA TYR A 223 2.24 0.00 -19.98
C TYR A 223 1.54 1.32 -20.31
N ARG A 224 0.23 1.29 -20.39
CA ARG A 224 -0.61 2.47 -20.61
C ARG A 224 -0.63 3.34 -19.35
N TYR A 225 0.51 3.96 -19.05
CA TYR A 225 0.60 4.92 -17.97
C TYR A 225 -0.23 6.16 -18.32
N ASN A 226 -1.11 6.55 -17.41
CA ASN A 226 -1.91 7.76 -17.54
C ASN A 226 -1.74 8.60 -16.27
N ASP A 227 -1.06 9.71 -16.36
CA ASP A 227 -0.79 10.64 -15.26
C ASP A 227 -2.03 10.97 -14.42
N ASN A 228 -3.19 11.08 -15.06
CA ASN A 228 -4.44 11.41 -14.38
C ASN A 228 -4.91 10.29 -13.42
N LEU A 229 -4.61 9.03 -13.72
CA LEU A 229 -4.97 7.89 -12.86
C LEU A 229 -4.12 7.82 -11.59
N TYR A 230 -3.02 8.55 -11.54
CA TYR A 230 -2.11 8.63 -10.40
C TYR A 230 -2.18 9.96 -9.66
N ASN A 231 -2.99 10.91 -10.14
CA ASN A 231 -3.14 12.24 -9.56
C ASN A 231 -4.40 12.31 -8.70
N LEU A 232 -4.25 12.31 -7.38
CA LEU A 232 -5.38 12.36 -6.44
C LEU A 232 -6.23 13.61 -6.64
N SER A 233 -5.63 14.77 -6.98
CA SER A 233 -6.40 15.99 -7.23
C SER A 233 -7.37 15.82 -8.41
N PHE A 234 -6.92 15.16 -9.48
CA PHE A 234 -7.77 14.89 -10.65
C PHE A 234 -8.85 13.85 -10.30
N LEU A 235 -8.49 12.77 -9.61
CA LEU A 235 -9.41 11.70 -9.25
C LEU A 235 -10.52 12.20 -8.33
N TYR A 236 -10.19 12.97 -7.30
CA TYR A 236 -11.19 13.52 -6.37
C TYR A 236 -12.12 14.58 -6.98
N GLN A 237 -11.72 15.25 -8.03
CA GLN A 237 -12.63 16.17 -8.76
C GLN A 237 -13.77 15.42 -9.44
N ASN A 238 -13.56 14.18 -9.82
CA ASN A 238 -14.51 13.36 -10.58
C ASN A 238 -15.37 12.43 -9.71
N ILE A 239 -15.14 12.37 -8.40
CA ILE A 239 -15.93 11.56 -7.47
C ILE A 239 -17.11 12.37 -6.94
N LYS A 240 -18.34 11.88 -7.17
CA LYS A 240 -19.57 12.53 -6.69
C LYS A 240 -19.75 12.45 -5.19
N ASN A 241 -19.37 11.33 -4.57
CA ASN A 241 -19.47 11.09 -3.13
C ASN A 241 -18.07 11.13 -2.52
N LYS A 242 -17.67 12.30 -2.03
CA LYS A 242 -16.40 12.46 -1.32
C LYS A 242 -16.53 11.87 0.07
N PRO A 243 -15.63 10.97 0.49
CA PRO A 243 -15.60 10.52 1.88
C PRO A 243 -15.29 11.70 2.79
N ARG A 244 -15.70 11.60 4.05
CA ARG A 244 -15.26 12.56 5.06
C ARG A 244 -13.77 12.35 5.30
N LEU A 245 -12.95 13.22 4.76
CA LEU A 245 -11.52 13.25 5.07
C LEU A 245 -11.38 13.85 6.46
N PHE A 246 -10.92 13.06 7.41
CA PHE A 246 -10.39 13.56 8.66
C PHE A 246 -8.93 13.89 8.42
N THR A 247 -8.64 15.10 8.01
CA THR A 247 -7.28 15.60 7.97
C THR A 247 -7.04 16.37 9.26
N ASP A 248 -6.11 15.90 10.08
CA ASP A 248 -5.46 16.73 11.09
C ASP A 248 -4.51 17.70 10.36
N GLN A 249 -5.09 18.68 9.72
CA GLN A 249 -4.36 19.88 9.31
C GLN A 249 -4.88 21.04 10.15
N PRO A 250 -3.99 21.77 10.84
CA PRO A 250 -4.36 22.93 11.63
C PRO A 250 -4.91 24.06 10.76
#